data_dd37171f5078fab35dd8378190c9f7c0
#
_entry.id   dd37171f5078fab35dd8378190c9f7c0
#
_cell.length_a   1.000
_cell.length_b   1.000
_cell.length_c   1.000
_cell.angle_alpha   90.00
_cell.angle_beta   90.00
_cell.angle_gamma   90.00
#
_symmetry.space_group_name_H-M   'P 1'
#
loop_
_entity.id
_entity.type
_entity.pdbx_description
1 polymer ?
#
loop_
_entity_poly.entity_id
_entity_poly.type
_entity_poly.pdbx_seq_one_letter_code
_entity_poly.pdbx_strand_id
1 'polypeptide(L)'
;TTLTLTVIAQAQKLGGLAAFIDVEHALDPQYAQKLGVNMDDLLVSQPSSGEEALQICETLVRSNAIDVIVLDSVAALVTRQELAGEIGDSTVGAQARLMSAAMRKLASFIAKARTCCIFTNQIREKIGVMFGSPETTPGGRALKFFSSVRVDIRRIGQIKSTDGVVTGNRTKIKIVKNKVAPPFTEAEFDIMYAEGISSVGSMLDLALEYEIVIKRGSWFSYDGNQLAQGRDAAKEVLKEDNAL
;
A
#
# COMPACT_ATOMS: atom_id res chain seq x y z
N THR A 1 1.22 -4.37 -0.14
CA THR A 1 0.14 -5.17 0.50
C THR A 1 -0.32 -4.57 1.82
N THR A 2 0.53 -4.37 2.86
CA THR A 2 0.11 -3.91 4.21
C THR A 2 -0.75 -2.63 4.17
N LEU A 3 -0.28 -1.58 3.49
CA LEU A 3 -1.04 -0.33 3.36
C LEU A 3 -2.41 -0.54 2.70
N THR A 4 -2.48 -1.36 1.65
CA THR A 4 -3.74 -1.61 0.94
C THR A 4 -4.72 -2.42 1.79
N LEU A 5 -4.25 -3.41 2.55
CA LEU A 5 -5.07 -4.14 3.52
C LEU A 5 -5.58 -3.23 4.63
N THR A 6 -4.75 -2.29 5.12
CA THR A 6 -5.20 -1.28 6.09
C THR A 6 -6.31 -0.38 5.52
N VAL A 7 -6.21 0.01 4.23
CA VAL A 7 -7.28 0.79 3.56
C VAL A 7 -8.56 -0.04 3.47
N ILE A 8 -8.47 -1.33 3.11
CA ILE A 8 -9.63 -2.25 3.10
C ILE A 8 -10.29 -2.31 4.48
N ALA A 9 -9.48 -2.54 5.54
CA ALA A 9 -9.99 -2.61 6.90
C ALA A 9 -10.74 -1.33 7.32
N GLN A 10 -10.23 -0.15 6.95
CA GLN A 10 -10.90 1.12 7.24
C GLN A 10 -12.18 1.30 6.41
N ALA A 11 -12.18 0.89 5.14
CA ALA A 11 -13.39 0.92 4.32
C ALA A 11 -14.49 0.02 4.90
N GLN A 12 -14.15 -1.20 5.32
CA GLN A 12 -15.08 -2.14 5.95
C GLN A 12 -15.63 -1.59 7.28
N LYS A 13 -14.81 -0.92 8.11
CA LYS A 13 -15.27 -0.27 9.35
C LYS A 13 -16.31 0.83 9.09
N LEU A 14 -16.28 1.44 7.92
CA LEU A 14 -17.27 2.44 7.48
C LEU A 14 -18.49 1.81 6.79
N GLY A 15 -18.59 0.48 6.77
CA GLY A 15 -19.66 -0.26 6.11
C GLY A 15 -19.47 -0.45 4.61
N GLY A 16 -18.28 -0.12 4.07
CA GLY A 16 -17.96 -0.30 2.65
C GLY A 16 -17.58 -1.74 2.31
N LEU A 17 -17.79 -2.12 1.05
CA LEU A 17 -17.41 -3.42 0.50
C LEU A 17 -16.07 -3.32 -0.23
N ALA A 18 -15.25 -4.36 -0.07
CA ALA A 18 -13.93 -4.42 -0.66
C ALA A 18 -13.68 -5.70 -1.43
N ALA A 19 -12.82 -5.59 -2.45
CA ALA A 19 -12.33 -6.72 -3.22
C ALA A 19 -10.80 -6.71 -3.30
N PHE A 20 -10.19 -7.87 -3.23
CA PHE A 20 -8.75 -8.08 -3.35
C PHE A 20 -8.47 -9.06 -4.50
N ILE A 21 -7.85 -8.57 -5.56
CA ILE A 21 -7.43 -9.36 -6.71
C ILE A 21 -5.96 -9.73 -6.49
N ASP A 22 -5.76 -10.95 -5.97
CA ASP A 22 -4.46 -11.49 -5.57
C ASP A 22 -3.75 -12.15 -6.76
N VAL A 23 -3.05 -11.36 -7.54
CA VAL A 23 -2.29 -11.83 -8.70
C VAL A 23 -0.99 -12.54 -8.30
N GLU A 24 -0.46 -12.21 -7.12
CA GLU A 24 0.77 -12.85 -6.60
C GLU A 24 0.48 -14.19 -5.91
N HIS A 25 -0.80 -14.53 -5.66
CA HIS A 25 -1.23 -15.70 -4.88
C HIS A 25 -0.55 -15.77 -3.49
N ALA A 26 -0.43 -14.62 -2.85
CA ALA A 26 0.36 -14.44 -1.63
C ALA A 26 -0.40 -13.76 -0.48
N LEU A 27 -1.72 -13.61 -0.61
CA LEU A 27 -2.54 -13.06 0.46
C LEU A 27 -2.53 -14.01 1.66
N ASP A 28 -2.05 -13.53 2.79
CA ASP A 28 -2.13 -14.21 4.08
C ASP A 28 -3.40 -13.76 4.83
N PRO A 29 -4.42 -14.63 4.96
CA PRO A 29 -5.66 -14.27 5.66
C PRO A 29 -5.44 -13.94 7.14
N GLN A 30 -4.51 -14.62 7.81
CA GLN A 30 -4.23 -14.37 9.23
C GLN A 30 -3.59 -12.99 9.42
N TYR A 31 -2.69 -12.61 8.52
CA TYR A 31 -2.10 -11.28 8.54
C TYR A 31 -3.14 -10.20 8.21
N ALA A 32 -4.01 -10.42 7.22
CA ALA A 32 -5.08 -9.50 6.90
C ALA A 32 -6.03 -9.28 8.09
N GLN A 33 -6.42 -10.35 8.79
CA GLN A 33 -7.22 -10.26 10.02
C GLN A 33 -6.54 -9.45 11.12
N LYS A 34 -5.23 -9.61 11.32
CA LYS A 34 -4.45 -8.82 12.29
C LYS A 34 -4.45 -7.33 11.96
N LEU A 35 -4.54 -6.98 10.67
CA LEU A 35 -4.67 -5.60 10.21
C LEU A 35 -6.11 -5.05 10.34
N GLY A 36 -7.05 -5.88 10.81
CA GLY A 36 -8.45 -5.53 11.03
C GLY A 36 -9.36 -5.77 9.82
N VAL A 37 -8.89 -6.52 8.82
CA VAL A 37 -9.73 -6.92 7.68
C VAL A 37 -10.72 -8.00 8.12
N ASN A 38 -12.00 -7.79 7.85
CA ASN A 38 -13.01 -8.83 7.93
C ASN A 38 -12.92 -9.69 6.67
N MET A 39 -12.40 -10.91 6.82
CA MET A 39 -12.19 -11.83 5.70
C MET A 39 -13.49 -12.43 5.18
N ASP A 40 -14.53 -12.51 6.00
CA ASP A 40 -15.84 -13.04 5.59
C ASP A 40 -16.57 -12.09 4.63
N ASP A 41 -16.29 -10.79 4.72
CA ASP A 41 -16.85 -9.74 3.88
C ASP A 41 -15.88 -9.29 2.77
N LEU A 42 -14.71 -9.91 2.65
CA LEU A 42 -13.74 -9.59 1.60
C LEU A 42 -13.91 -10.49 0.39
N LEU A 43 -14.20 -9.90 -0.76
CA LEU A 43 -14.16 -10.63 -2.04
C LEU A 43 -12.71 -10.86 -2.45
N VAL A 44 -12.26 -12.10 -2.46
CA VAL A 44 -10.92 -12.48 -2.90
C VAL A 44 -11.00 -13.22 -4.23
N SER A 45 -10.15 -12.83 -5.19
CA SER A 45 -10.02 -13.52 -6.49
C SER A 45 -8.54 -13.71 -6.81
N GLN A 46 -8.22 -14.91 -7.31
CA GLN A 46 -6.86 -15.29 -7.73
C GLN A 46 -6.88 -15.65 -9.21
N PRO A 47 -6.80 -14.67 -10.12
CA PRO A 47 -6.91 -14.88 -11.56
C PRO A 47 -5.69 -15.60 -12.11
N SER A 48 -5.91 -16.38 -13.18
CA SER A 48 -4.86 -17.14 -13.87
C SER A 48 -4.08 -16.31 -14.88
N SER A 49 -4.60 -15.15 -15.30
CA SER A 49 -3.96 -14.28 -16.29
C SER A 49 -4.20 -12.80 -16.02
N GLY A 50 -3.35 -11.95 -16.59
CA GLY A 50 -3.49 -10.50 -16.51
C GLY A 50 -4.79 -9.99 -17.15
N GLU A 51 -5.22 -10.59 -18.25
CA GLU A 51 -6.50 -10.28 -18.90
C GLU A 51 -7.68 -10.60 -17.97
N GLU A 52 -7.64 -11.74 -17.29
CA GLU A 52 -8.66 -12.15 -16.33
C GLU A 52 -8.71 -11.21 -15.13
N ALA A 53 -7.56 -10.90 -14.54
CA ALA A 53 -7.44 -9.96 -13.43
C ALA A 53 -8.09 -8.60 -13.75
N LEU A 54 -7.77 -8.06 -14.92
CA LEU A 54 -8.29 -6.77 -15.36
C LEU A 54 -9.76 -6.82 -15.76
N GLN A 55 -10.25 -7.98 -16.27
CA GLN A 55 -11.65 -8.19 -16.55
C GLN A 55 -12.49 -8.28 -15.27
N ILE A 56 -11.99 -8.96 -14.23
CA ILE A 56 -12.61 -9.01 -12.91
C ILE A 56 -12.68 -7.59 -12.33
N CYS A 57 -11.57 -6.84 -12.38
CA CYS A 57 -11.54 -5.46 -11.92
C CYS A 57 -12.59 -4.60 -12.66
N GLU A 58 -12.70 -4.72 -14.00
CA GLU A 58 -13.72 -4.03 -14.78
C GLU A 58 -15.14 -4.38 -14.35
N THR A 59 -15.41 -5.66 -14.15
CA THR A 59 -16.74 -6.15 -13.74
C THR A 59 -17.12 -5.60 -12.37
N LEU A 60 -16.21 -5.63 -11.41
CA LEU A 60 -16.43 -5.10 -10.08
C LEU A 60 -16.66 -3.57 -10.08
N VAL A 61 -15.87 -2.81 -10.85
CA VAL A 61 -16.09 -1.36 -11.01
C VAL A 61 -17.47 -1.07 -11.62
N ARG A 62 -17.85 -1.81 -12.66
CA ARG A 62 -19.14 -1.61 -13.35
C ARG A 62 -20.34 -1.99 -12.51
N SER A 63 -20.20 -2.89 -11.56
CA SER A 63 -21.27 -3.23 -10.61
C SER A 63 -21.70 -2.05 -9.75
N ASN A 64 -20.80 -1.09 -9.55
CA ASN A 64 -20.96 0.05 -8.64
C ASN A 64 -21.33 -0.36 -7.19
N ALA A 65 -21.03 -1.61 -6.81
CA ALA A 65 -21.32 -2.19 -5.51
C ALA A 65 -20.09 -2.26 -4.60
N ILE A 66 -18.90 -2.06 -5.14
CA ILE A 66 -17.63 -2.20 -4.41
C ILE A 66 -16.98 -0.83 -4.21
N ASP A 67 -16.67 -0.50 -2.97
CA ASP A 67 -16.06 0.79 -2.61
C ASP A 67 -14.55 0.80 -2.83
N VAL A 68 -13.86 -0.32 -2.53
CA VAL A 68 -12.41 -0.45 -2.68
C VAL A 68 -12.06 -1.73 -3.43
N ILE A 69 -11.27 -1.61 -4.49
CA ILE A 69 -10.69 -2.73 -5.22
C ILE A 69 -9.16 -2.60 -5.15
N VAL A 70 -8.49 -3.64 -4.69
CA VAL A 70 -7.02 -3.76 -4.70
C VAL A 70 -6.62 -4.81 -5.72
N LEU A 71 -5.69 -4.48 -6.63
CA LEU A 71 -5.00 -5.44 -7.50
C LEU A 71 -3.54 -5.51 -7.06
N ASP A 72 -3.15 -6.63 -6.49
CA ASP A 72 -1.82 -6.87 -5.94
C ASP A 72 -1.15 -8.05 -6.67
N SER A 73 -0.19 -7.84 -7.53
CA SER A 73 0.37 -6.60 -8.05
C SER A 73 0.43 -6.60 -9.59
N VAL A 74 0.57 -5.41 -10.18
CA VAL A 74 0.78 -5.29 -11.65
C VAL A 74 2.05 -6.01 -12.08
N ALA A 75 3.06 -6.07 -11.24
CA ALA A 75 4.32 -6.75 -11.54
C ALA A 75 4.15 -8.25 -11.80
N ALA A 76 3.12 -8.88 -11.22
CA ALA A 76 2.83 -10.30 -11.36
C ALA A 76 1.85 -10.63 -12.49
N LEU A 77 1.30 -9.63 -13.19
CA LEU A 77 0.39 -9.86 -14.31
C LEU A 77 1.12 -10.56 -15.46
N VAL A 78 0.74 -11.80 -15.74
CA VAL A 78 1.22 -12.59 -16.88
C VAL A 78 0.12 -12.59 -17.94
N THR A 79 0.46 -12.23 -19.19
CA THR A 79 -0.53 -12.22 -20.28
C THR A 79 -0.85 -13.64 -20.75
N ARG A 80 -2.05 -13.84 -21.33
CA ARG A 80 -2.39 -15.13 -21.95
C ARG A 80 -1.41 -15.54 -23.04
N GLN A 81 -0.83 -14.57 -23.72
CA GLN A 81 0.20 -14.80 -24.73
C GLN A 81 1.47 -15.40 -24.10
N GLU A 82 1.88 -14.88 -22.95
CA GLU A 82 3.04 -15.41 -22.19
C GLU A 82 2.74 -16.81 -21.65
N LEU A 83 1.52 -17.05 -21.14
CA LEU A 83 1.12 -18.36 -20.61
C LEU A 83 1.04 -19.45 -21.70
N ALA A 84 0.71 -19.07 -22.94
CA ALA A 84 0.63 -20.00 -24.07
C ALA A 84 1.98 -20.27 -24.74
N GLY A 85 3.00 -19.46 -24.47
CA GLY A 85 4.36 -19.60 -24.99
C GLY A 85 5.23 -20.56 -24.18
N GLU A 86 6.44 -20.82 -24.67
CA GLU A 86 7.44 -21.59 -23.95
C GLU A 86 8.26 -20.69 -23.01
N ILE A 87 8.88 -21.31 -22.00
CA ILE A 87 9.78 -20.58 -21.09
C ILE A 87 10.97 -20.05 -21.88
N GLY A 88 11.11 -18.74 -21.91
CA GLY A 88 12.16 -18.04 -22.67
C GLY A 88 11.67 -17.31 -23.91
N ASP A 89 10.40 -17.50 -24.31
CA ASP A 89 9.82 -16.75 -25.40
C ASP A 89 9.76 -15.25 -25.09
N SER A 90 10.09 -14.43 -26.08
CA SER A 90 10.08 -12.99 -25.94
C SER A 90 8.70 -12.41 -26.24
N THR A 91 8.01 -11.94 -25.21
CA THR A 91 6.72 -11.25 -25.33
C THR A 91 6.85 -9.74 -25.10
N VAL A 92 7.83 -9.11 -25.77
CA VAL A 92 8.18 -7.70 -25.55
C VAL A 92 6.96 -6.79 -25.57
N GLY A 93 6.72 -6.14 -24.45
CA GLY A 93 5.68 -5.13 -24.30
C GLY A 93 4.24 -5.66 -24.22
N ALA A 94 4.01 -6.98 -24.15
CA ALA A 94 2.67 -7.56 -24.04
C ALA A 94 1.92 -7.01 -22.81
N GLN A 95 2.53 -7.08 -21.63
CA GLN A 95 1.98 -6.51 -20.40
C GLN A 95 1.71 -5.00 -20.50
N ALA A 96 2.59 -4.23 -21.13
CA ALA A 96 2.39 -2.79 -21.31
C ALA A 96 1.24 -2.46 -22.26
N ARG A 97 1.04 -3.25 -23.32
CA ARG A 97 -0.12 -3.13 -24.22
C ARG A 97 -1.41 -3.48 -23.50
N LEU A 98 -1.43 -4.58 -22.74
CA LEU A 98 -2.57 -4.99 -21.92
C LEU A 98 -2.96 -3.89 -20.92
N MET A 99 -2.01 -3.37 -20.14
CA MET A 99 -2.25 -2.29 -19.20
C MET A 99 -2.75 -1.00 -19.88
N SER A 100 -2.21 -0.65 -21.03
CA SER A 100 -2.65 0.53 -21.78
C SER A 100 -4.10 0.41 -22.27
N ALA A 101 -4.49 -0.76 -22.75
CA ALA A 101 -5.86 -1.03 -23.16
C ALA A 101 -6.83 -1.02 -21.97
N ALA A 102 -6.45 -1.71 -20.87
CA ALA A 102 -7.25 -1.79 -19.67
C ALA A 102 -7.45 -0.41 -19.01
N MET A 103 -6.39 0.40 -18.87
CA MET A 103 -6.51 1.72 -18.25
C MET A 103 -7.40 2.67 -19.01
N ARG A 104 -7.41 2.65 -20.35
CA ARG A 104 -8.36 3.45 -21.14
C ARG A 104 -9.81 3.07 -20.85
N LYS A 105 -10.09 1.78 -20.71
CA LYS A 105 -11.43 1.26 -20.38
C LYS A 105 -11.82 1.58 -18.94
N LEU A 106 -10.98 1.17 -17.99
CA LEU A 106 -11.24 1.33 -16.56
C LEU A 106 -11.41 2.79 -16.15
N ALA A 107 -10.60 3.70 -16.68
CA ALA A 107 -10.70 5.12 -16.36
C ALA A 107 -12.08 5.71 -16.66
N SER A 108 -12.73 5.29 -17.75
CA SER A 108 -14.07 5.75 -18.08
C SER A 108 -15.15 5.21 -17.15
N PHE A 109 -14.98 3.99 -16.64
CA PHE A 109 -15.92 3.39 -15.68
C PHE A 109 -15.69 3.90 -14.27
N ILE A 110 -14.44 3.98 -13.81
CA ILE A 110 -14.07 4.50 -12.49
C ILE A 110 -14.53 5.95 -12.32
N ALA A 111 -14.47 6.77 -13.38
CA ALA A 111 -14.97 8.15 -13.34
C ALA A 111 -16.47 8.26 -13.06
N LYS A 112 -17.25 7.21 -13.32
CA LYS A 112 -18.70 7.14 -13.08
C LYS A 112 -19.06 6.34 -11.84
N ALA A 113 -18.20 5.43 -11.43
CA ALA A 113 -18.37 4.62 -10.23
C ALA A 113 -17.83 5.36 -9.01
N ARG A 114 -18.33 5.01 -7.82
CA ARG A 114 -17.81 5.48 -6.53
C ARG A 114 -16.79 4.49 -5.95
N THR A 115 -15.95 3.91 -6.80
CA THR A 115 -15.00 2.87 -6.46
C THR A 115 -13.58 3.42 -6.44
N CYS A 116 -12.85 3.19 -5.36
CA CYS A 116 -11.41 3.43 -5.28
C CYS A 116 -10.66 2.19 -5.77
N CYS A 117 -9.96 2.30 -6.91
CA CYS A 117 -9.13 1.22 -7.44
C CYS A 117 -7.66 1.47 -7.10
N ILE A 118 -7.05 0.55 -6.38
CA ILE A 118 -5.64 0.61 -5.95
C ILE A 118 -4.86 -0.48 -6.70
N PHE A 119 -3.83 -0.06 -7.41
CA PHE A 119 -2.89 -0.96 -8.09
C PHE A 119 -1.55 -0.88 -7.37
N THR A 120 -1.08 -1.99 -6.82
CA THR A 120 0.28 -2.08 -6.33
C THR A 120 1.23 -2.41 -7.47
N ASN A 121 2.48 -2.00 -7.35
CA ASN A 121 3.50 -2.31 -8.34
C ASN A 121 4.87 -2.42 -7.67
N GLN A 122 5.80 -3.05 -8.33
CA GLN A 122 7.17 -3.22 -7.87
C GLN A 122 8.10 -2.29 -8.64
N ILE A 123 9.19 -1.89 -8.00
CA ILE A 123 10.25 -1.13 -8.65
C ILE A 123 11.23 -2.11 -9.28
N ARG A 124 11.69 -1.76 -10.47
CA ARG A 124 12.74 -2.42 -11.22
C ARG A 124 13.77 -1.40 -11.64
N GLU A 125 14.97 -1.81 -11.91
CA GLU A 125 16.02 -0.96 -12.45
C GLU A 125 16.25 -1.26 -13.92
N LYS A 126 16.42 -0.22 -14.70
CA LYS A 126 16.85 -0.32 -16.10
C LYS A 126 18.37 -0.37 -16.15
N ILE A 127 18.89 -1.41 -16.78
CA ILE A 127 20.32 -1.55 -17.03
C ILE A 127 20.75 -0.50 -18.08
N GLY A 128 21.93 0.11 -17.87
CA GLY A 128 22.56 1.03 -18.84
C GLY A 128 22.06 2.47 -18.81
N VAL A 129 21.28 2.90 -17.80
CA VAL A 129 20.90 4.30 -17.63
C VAL A 129 22.06 5.05 -16.98
N MET A 130 22.77 5.89 -17.78
CA MET A 130 23.90 6.69 -17.29
C MET A 130 23.46 8.00 -16.63
N PHE A 131 22.28 8.54 -16.98
CA PHE A 131 21.76 9.82 -16.45
C PHE A 131 20.29 9.69 -16.05
N GLY A 132 19.91 10.34 -14.95
CA GLY A 132 18.57 10.30 -14.39
C GLY A 132 18.33 9.08 -13.50
N SER A 133 17.07 8.83 -13.11
CA SER A 133 16.72 7.67 -12.29
C SER A 133 16.60 6.42 -13.15
N PRO A 134 17.33 5.33 -12.82
CA PRO A 134 17.18 4.05 -13.50
C PRO A 134 15.87 3.35 -13.14
N GLU A 135 15.17 3.81 -12.12
CA GLU A 135 13.97 3.15 -11.62
C GLU A 135 12.80 3.16 -12.60
N THR A 136 12.19 2.02 -12.75
CA THR A 136 11.01 1.81 -13.58
C THR A 136 10.03 0.88 -12.90
N THR A 137 8.82 0.77 -13.45
CA THR A 137 7.80 -0.16 -12.98
C THR A 137 7.29 -1.01 -14.12
N PRO A 138 6.99 -2.31 -13.90
CA PRO A 138 6.28 -3.14 -14.88
C PRO A 138 4.95 -2.55 -15.35
N GLY A 139 4.42 -3.05 -16.46
CA GLY A 139 3.14 -2.60 -17.02
C GLY A 139 3.20 -1.31 -17.84
N GLY A 140 4.40 -0.79 -18.14
CA GLY A 140 4.59 0.39 -19.00
C GLY A 140 4.23 1.71 -18.31
N ARG A 141 3.77 2.69 -19.09
CA ARG A 141 3.51 4.06 -18.60
C ARG A 141 2.04 4.35 -18.28
N ALA A 142 1.11 3.45 -18.63
CA ALA A 142 -0.32 3.72 -18.57
C ALA A 142 -0.78 4.12 -17.15
N LEU A 143 -0.43 3.35 -16.13
CA LEU A 143 -0.77 3.67 -14.74
C LEU A 143 -0.24 5.04 -14.30
N LYS A 144 0.96 5.42 -14.72
CA LYS A 144 1.55 6.73 -14.37
C LYS A 144 0.71 7.89 -14.88
N PHE A 145 0.07 7.74 -16.04
CA PHE A 145 -0.77 8.77 -16.64
C PHE A 145 -2.19 8.74 -16.09
N PHE A 146 -2.81 7.57 -16.03
CA PHE A 146 -4.22 7.42 -15.64
C PHE A 146 -4.48 7.60 -14.14
N SER A 147 -3.54 7.21 -13.28
CA SER A 147 -3.71 7.35 -11.83
C SER A 147 -4.00 8.80 -11.38
N SER A 148 -4.91 8.95 -10.44
CA SER A 148 -5.20 10.22 -9.76
C SER A 148 -4.17 10.52 -8.67
N VAL A 149 -3.80 9.50 -7.91
CA VAL A 149 -2.79 9.56 -6.86
C VAL A 149 -1.72 8.51 -7.14
N ARG A 150 -0.45 8.84 -6.90
CA ARG A 150 0.68 7.90 -6.91
C ARG A 150 1.48 8.07 -5.66
N VAL A 151 1.70 6.95 -5.00
CA VAL A 151 2.45 6.87 -3.75
C VAL A 151 3.70 6.03 -3.99
N ASP A 152 4.85 6.58 -3.66
CA ASP A 152 6.12 5.84 -3.56
C ASP A 152 6.31 5.43 -2.11
N ILE A 153 6.59 4.15 -1.86
CA ILE A 153 6.75 3.58 -0.51
C ILE A 153 8.13 2.96 -0.42
N ARG A 154 8.91 3.39 0.59
CA ARG A 154 10.28 2.92 0.81
C ARG A 154 10.48 2.51 2.27
N ARG A 155 11.12 1.36 2.46
CA ARG A 155 11.70 1.02 3.75
C ARG A 155 12.99 1.84 3.93
N ILE A 156 13.06 2.62 5.00
CA ILE A 156 14.22 3.46 5.32
C ILE A 156 15.02 2.96 6.53
N GLY A 157 14.48 2.01 7.30
CA GLY A 157 15.15 1.45 8.47
C GLY A 157 14.47 0.19 8.98
N GLN A 158 15.12 -0.44 9.93
CA GLN A 158 14.57 -1.56 10.70
C GLN A 158 14.27 -1.11 12.13
N ILE A 159 13.18 -1.63 12.68
CA ILE A 159 12.82 -1.48 14.08
C ILE A 159 13.20 -2.77 14.79
N LYS A 160 13.93 -2.64 15.89
CA LYS A 160 14.40 -3.77 16.68
C LYS A 160 13.90 -3.63 18.11
N SER A 161 13.52 -4.76 18.71
CA SER A 161 13.28 -4.83 20.15
C SER A 161 14.58 -4.66 20.95
N THR A 162 14.45 -4.54 22.26
CA THR A 162 15.59 -4.48 23.20
C THR A 162 16.53 -5.67 23.08
N ASP A 163 16.00 -6.83 22.70
CA ASP A 163 16.75 -8.08 22.51
C ASP A 163 17.42 -8.16 21.11
N GLY A 164 17.32 -7.10 20.31
CA GLY A 164 17.92 -7.02 18.95
C GLY A 164 17.12 -7.71 17.85
N VAL A 165 15.95 -8.29 18.17
CA VAL A 165 15.07 -8.92 17.16
C VAL A 165 14.38 -7.85 16.32
N VAL A 166 14.35 -8.05 15.00
CA VAL A 166 13.66 -7.13 14.08
C VAL A 166 12.16 -7.34 14.21
N THR A 167 11.45 -6.33 14.68
CA THR A 167 10.00 -6.35 14.93
C THR A 167 9.20 -5.56 13.90
N GLY A 168 9.85 -4.74 13.09
CA GLY A 168 9.18 -3.93 12.09
C GLY A 168 10.16 -3.16 11.21
N ASN A 169 9.58 -2.29 10.38
CA ASN A 169 10.32 -1.42 9.48
C ASN A 169 9.86 0.03 9.63
N ARG A 170 10.81 0.95 9.69
CA ARG A 170 10.55 2.36 9.45
C ARG A 170 10.33 2.57 7.96
N THR A 171 9.21 3.16 7.60
CA THR A 171 8.76 3.30 6.22
C THR A 171 8.52 4.77 5.92
N LYS A 172 8.96 5.20 4.74
CA LYS A 172 8.69 6.53 4.19
C LYS A 172 7.75 6.41 3.00
N ILE A 173 6.73 7.24 2.95
CA ILE A 173 5.89 7.44 1.77
C ILE A 173 6.12 8.83 1.19
N LYS A 174 5.99 8.91 -0.14
CA LYS A 174 6.01 10.16 -0.88
C LYS A 174 4.87 10.17 -1.88
N ILE A 175 4.08 11.22 -1.87
CA ILE A 175 3.01 11.43 -2.84
C ILE A 175 3.64 12.05 -4.10
N VAL A 176 3.99 11.22 -5.07
CA VAL A 176 4.68 11.67 -6.30
C VAL A 176 3.74 12.22 -7.37
N LYS A 177 2.44 12.00 -7.23
CA LYS A 177 1.37 12.59 -8.05
C LYS A 177 0.10 12.68 -7.23
N ASN A 178 -0.59 13.80 -7.31
CA ASN A 178 -1.90 13.98 -6.71
C ASN A 178 -2.73 14.94 -7.57
N LYS A 179 -3.96 14.52 -7.92
CA LYS A 179 -4.93 15.34 -8.66
C LYS A 179 -6.03 15.92 -7.77
N VAL A 180 -6.08 15.50 -6.51
CA VAL A 180 -7.15 15.88 -5.56
C VAL A 180 -6.65 16.75 -4.40
N ALA A 181 -5.32 16.88 -4.25
CA ALA A 181 -4.66 17.73 -3.25
C ALA A 181 -3.25 18.09 -3.73
N PRO A 182 -2.51 19.00 -3.06
CA PRO A 182 -1.12 19.30 -3.38
C PRO A 182 -0.24 18.04 -3.36
N PRO A 183 0.57 17.78 -4.40
CA PRO A 183 1.49 16.65 -4.44
C PRO A 183 2.78 16.93 -3.66
N PHE A 184 3.70 15.94 -3.65
CA PHE A 184 5.05 16.00 -3.09
C PHE A 184 5.13 16.09 -1.57
N THR A 185 4.04 15.80 -0.88
CA THR A 185 4.05 15.57 0.57
C THR A 185 4.70 14.23 0.89
N GLU A 186 5.37 14.17 2.02
CA GLU A 186 6.04 12.98 2.53
C GLU A 186 5.56 12.71 3.95
N ALA A 187 5.55 11.43 4.34
CA ALA A 187 5.31 11.02 5.72
C ALA A 187 6.15 9.78 6.04
N GLU A 188 6.50 9.62 7.31
CA GLU A 188 7.21 8.46 7.81
C GLU A 188 6.39 7.80 8.92
N PHE A 189 6.35 6.48 8.92
CA PHE A 189 5.66 5.70 9.92
C PHE A 189 6.29 4.32 10.09
N ASP A 190 5.95 3.68 11.20
CA ASP A 190 6.39 2.34 11.53
C ASP A 190 5.40 1.30 10.99
N ILE A 191 5.89 0.27 10.30
CA ILE A 191 5.13 -0.95 9.99
C ILE A 191 5.67 -2.06 10.89
N MET A 192 4.85 -2.48 11.85
CA MET A 192 5.17 -3.59 12.76
C MET A 192 4.70 -4.90 12.16
N TYR A 193 5.49 -5.96 12.28
CA TYR A 193 5.18 -7.26 11.66
C TYR A 193 3.95 -7.94 12.27
N ALA A 194 3.67 -7.65 13.54
CA ALA A 194 2.50 -8.23 14.22
C ALA A 194 1.22 -7.40 14.09
N GLU A 195 1.34 -6.06 13.94
CA GLU A 195 0.22 -5.12 14.10
C GLU A 195 -0.04 -4.29 12.83
N GLY A 196 0.90 -4.29 11.87
CA GLY A 196 0.84 -3.43 10.69
C GLY A 196 1.27 -1.99 10.98
N ILE A 197 0.57 -1.01 10.43
CA ILE A 197 0.91 0.41 10.61
C ILE A 197 0.63 0.84 12.04
N SER A 198 1.67 1.34 12.72
CA SER A 198 1.58 1.81 14.10
C SER A 198 0.95 3.21 14.16
N SER A 199 -0.34 3.29 14.46
CA SER A 199 -1.04 4.57 14.66
C SER A 199 -0.48 5.35 15.85
N VAL A 200 -0.19 4.65 16.94
CA VAL A 200 0.41 5.26 18.15
C VAL A 200 1.83 5.78 17.88
N GLY A 201 2.61 5.04 17.06
CA GLY A 201 3.92 5.51 16.61
C GLY A 201 3.84 6.80 15.80
N SER A 202 2.86 6.89 14.89
CA SER A 202 2.61 8.09 14.10
C SER A 202 2.10 9.25 14.95
N MET A 203 1.25 8.97 15.94
CA MET A 203 0.76 9.96 16.90
C MET A 203 1.92 10.54 17.71
N LEU A 204 2.81 9.69 18.24
CA LEU A 204 3.99 10.11 18.97
C LEU A 204 4.93 10.98 18.12
N ASP A 205 5.12 10.63 16.83
CA ASP A 205 5.95 11.42 15.93
C ASP A 205 5.36 12.82 15.69
N LEU A 206 4.05 12.91 15.46
CA LEU A 206 3.35 14.19 15.33
C LEU A 206 3.39 14.99 16.63
N ALA A 207 3.18 14.35 17.78
CA ALA A 207 3.25 15.01 19.09
C ALA A 207 4.64 15.60 19.38
N LEU A 208 5.70 14.94 18.89
CA LEU A 208 7.06 15.47 18.96
C LEU A 208 7.29 16.63 17.99
N GLU A 209 6.76 16.53 16.76
CA GLU A 209 6.88 17.58 15.74
C GLU A 209 6.17 18.87 16.16
N TYR A 210 5.00 18.73 16.78
CA TYR A 210 4.22 19.88 17.31
C TYR A 210 4.62 20.30 18.74
N GLU A 211 5.70 19.72 19.30
CA GLU A 211 6.19 20.02 20.64
C GLU A 211 5.15 19.77 21.76
N ILE A 212 4.13 18.95 21.50
CA ILE A 212 3.16 18.49 22.52
C ILE A 212 3.86 17.52 23.46
N VAL A 213 4.64 16.59 22.92
CA VAL A 213 5.55 15.74 23.67
C VAL A 213 6.97 16.25 23.47
N ILE A 214 7.70 16.39 24.57
CA ILE A 214 9.10 16.86 24.54
C ILE A 214 10.03 15.67 24.77
N LYS A 215 11.04 15.54 23.90
CA LYS A 215 12.10 14.54 24.06
C LYS A 215 13.39 15.20 24.56
N ARG A 216 13.91 14.71 25.68
CA ARG A 216 15.22 15.10 26.23
C ARG A 216 16.07 13.85 26.45
N GLY A 217 17.08 13.68 25.59
CA GLY A 217 17.86 12.44 25.56
C GLY A 217 16.99 11.25 25.19
N SER A 218 16.89 10.25 26.07
CA SER A 218 16.01 9.08 25.93
C SER A 218 14.63 9.24 26.56
N TRP A 219 14.38 10.35 27.27
CA TRP A 219 13.14 10.58 28.01
C TRP A 219 12.11 11.35 27.18
N PHE A 220 10.85 10.91 27.28
CA PHE A 220 9.67 11.57 26.74
C PHE A 220 8.87 12.18 27.88
N SER A 221 8.36 13.39 27.70
CA SER A 221 7.55 14.11 28.69
C SER A 221 6.38 14.84 28.02
N TYR A 222 5.26 14.90 28.75
CA TYR A 222 4.03 15.57 28.36
C TYR A 222 3.56 16.45 29.52
N ASP A 223 3.21 17.70 29.25
CA ASP A 223 2.76 18.69 30.26
C ASP A 223 3.65 18.74 31.50
N GLY A 224 4.98 18.71 31.29
CA GLY A 224 5.97 18.77 32.35
C GLY A 224 6.19 17.43 33.11
N ASN A 225 5.39 16.40 32.89
CA ASN A 225 5.50 15.10 33.51
C ASN A 225 6.30 14.13 32.62
N GLN A 226 7.12 13.28 33.22
CA GLN A 226 7.81 12.22 32.51
C GLN A 226 6.83 11.12 32.12
N LEU A 227 6.73 10.79 30.83
CA LEU A 227 5.92 9.68 30.31
C LEU A 227 6.68 8.36 30.38
N ALA A 228 7.84 8.30 29.73
CA ALA A 228 8.60 7.06 29.62
C ALA A 228 10.04 7.31 29.15
N GLN A 229 10.90 6.33 29.37
CA GLN A 229 12.23 6.26 28.80
C GLN A 229 12.25 5.33 27.58
N GLY A 230 12.57 5.87 26.42
CA GLY A 230 12.58 5.16 25.13
C GLY A 230 11.25 5.23 24.38
N ARG A 231 11.35 5.09 23.06
CA ARG A 231 10.20 5.24 22.14
C ARG A 231 9.14 4.16 22.35
N ASP A 232 9.57 2.92 22.57
CA ASP A 232 8.61 1.81 22.70
C ASP A 232 7.84 1.89 24.01
N ALA A 233 8.51 2.25 25.13
CA ALA A 233 7.84 2.48 26.39
C ALA A 233 6.86 3.67 26.30
N ALA A 234 7.22 4.74 25.58
CA ALA A 234 6.31 5.86 25.34
C ALA A 234 5.07 5.46 24.53
N LYS A 235 5.23 4.58 23.52
CA LYS A 235 4.10 4.03 22.75
C LYS A 235 3.17 3.17 23.63
N GLU A 236 3.71 2.37 24.53
CA GLU A 236 2.88 1.56 25.44
C GLU A 236 2.08 2.44 26.41
N VAL A 237 2.68 3.45 26.99
CA VAL A 237 1.94 4.43 27.83
C VAL A 237 0.81 5.08 27.05
N LEU A 238 1.06 5.51 25.80
CA LEU A 238 0.03 6.12 24.94
C LEU A 238 -1.06 5.14 24.49
N LYS A 239 -0.80 3.82 24.50
CA LYS A 239 -1.83 2.80 24.20
C LYS A 239 -2.75 2.58 25.42
N GLU A 240 -2.20 2.61 26.61
CA GLU A 240 -2.93 2.31 27.86
C GLU A 240 -3.78 3.49 28.33
N ASP A 241 -3.31 4.71 28.10
CA ASP A 241 -4.00 5.93 28.54
C ASP A 241 -4.72 6.63 27.39
N ASN A 242 -6.01 6.32 27.25
CA ASN A 242 -6.89 6.96 26.24
C ASN A 242 -7.24 8.43 26.58
N ALA A 243 -6.75 8.98 27.69
CA ALA A 243 -6.99 10.36 28.09
C ALA A 243 -5.83 11.30 27.73
N LEU A 244 -4.68 10.73 27.29
CA LEU A 244 -3.56 11.45 26.69
C LEU A 244 -3.71 11.56 25.18
#